data_581eb5a9c2eb7519490514e90b83721a
#
_entry.id   581eb5a9c2eb7519490514e90b83721a
#
_cell.length_a   1.000
_cell.length_b   1.000
_cell.length_c   1.000
_cell.angle_alpha   90.00
_cell.angle_beta   90.00
_cell.angle_gamma   90.00
#
_symmetry.space_group_name_H-M   'P 1'
#
loop_
_entity.id
_entity.type
_entity.pdbx_description
1 polymer ?
#
loop_
_entity_poly.entity_id
_entity_poly.type
_entity_poly.pdbx_seq_one_letter_code
_entity_poly.pdbx_strand_id
1 'polypeptide(L)'
;LNSKFYSETINYLQKQKYLKFPSINKVLENSFISDYPLGYVITNENKTIVGFMGTIYSKRNFNNQEYIYCNIHSWIVDETYRINSFLLLTPLINQNITLTAFTPVKSLIGLLEKFDFKTIKIKHKIVYLFNFFISKNNDYIVEKDSAVIKKTINQTDFKIYENYYKLPYEKFIITNKTDSSKYIFVIASRVKKKGLNVLNLFYISNSAEFKENWDKFKFNISKEFKVNFFSQYFFDDIHSAFPDNIFLSKTKEKHVCIKNILSNINLDILYSDLIE
;
A
#
# COMPACT_ATOMS: atom_id res chain seq x y z
N LEU A 1 0.77 -20.10 9.31
CA LEU A 1 0.63 -20.63 7.92
C LEU A 1 0.23 -22.11 7.84
N ASN A 2 0.08 -22.79 8.97
CA ASN A 2 -0.37 -24.20 9.03
C ASN A 2 -1.86 -24.32 9.36
N SER A 3 -2.70 -23.41 8.91
CA SER A 3 -4.13 -23.61 9.09
C SER A 3 -4.63 -24.70 8.15
N LYS A 4 -5.52 -25.54 8.64
CA LYS A 4 -6.24 -26.58 7.87
C LYS A 4 -6.80 -26.03 6.54
N PHE A 5 -7.13 -24.74 6.47
CA PHE A 5 -7.76 -24.10 5.33
C PHE A 5 -6.79 -23.40 4.37
N TYR A 6 -5.47 -23.43 4.60
CA TYR A 6 -4.55 -22.66 3.76
C TYR A 6 -4.58 -23.11 2.28
N SER A 7 -4.38 -24.41 2.04
CA SER A 7 -4.40 -24.98 0.69
C SER A 7 -5.78 -24.86 0.02
N GLU A 8 -6.84 -25.05 0.80
CA GLU A 8 -8.21 -24.89 0.32
C GLU A 8 -8.52 -23.43 -0.05
N THR A 9 -7.99 -22.46 0.71
CA THR A 9 -8.10 -21.04 0.42
C THR A 9 -7.39 -20.67 -0.88
N ILE A 10 -6.16 -21.18 -1.09
CA ILE A 10 -5.45 -20.98 -2.37
C ILE A 10 -6.31 -21.52 -3.53
N ASN A 11 -6.83 -22.75 -3.42
CA ASN A 11 -7.67 -23.34 -4.45
C ASN A 11 -8.95 -22.54 -4.69
N TYR A 12 -9.57 -22.00 -3.65
CA TYR A 12 -10.73 -21.12 -3.76
C TYR A 12 -10.40 -19.83 -4.50
N LEU A 13 -9.30 -19.16 -4.12
CA LEU A 13 -8.86 -17.91 -4.73
C LEU A 13 -8.44 -18.09 -6.20
N GLN A 14 -7.83 -19.22 -6.55
CA GLN A 14 -7.43 -19.53 -7.94
C GLN A 14 -8.63 -19.64 -8.89
N LYS A 15 -9.81 -20.04 -8.39
CA LYS A 15 -11.04 -20.11 -9.17
C LYS A 15 -11.66 -18.73 -9.46
N GLN A 16 -11.22 -17.68 -8.76
CA GLN A 16 -11.79 -16.34 -8.91
C GLN A 16 -11.27 -15.67 -10.18
N LYS A 17 -12.17 -15.34 -11.12
CA LYS A 17 -11.84 -14.83 -12.47
C LYS A 17 -11.08 -13.48 -12.47
N TYR A 18 -11.21 -12.70 -11.41
CA TYR A 18 -10.59 -11.37 -11.28
C TYR A 18 -9.28 -11.37 -10.51
N LEU A 19 -8.93 -12.46 -9.83
CA LEU A 19 -7.62 -12.62 -9.21
C LEU A 19 -6.68 -13.29 -10.20
N LYS A 20 -5.63 -12.56 -10.61
CA LYS A 20 -4.61 -13.09 -11.51
C LYS A 20 -3.43 -13.63 -10.70
N PHE A 21 -2.91 -14.78 -11.10
CA PHE A 21 -1.61 -15.24 -10.64
C PHE A 21 -0.53 -14.25 -11.14
N PRO A 22 0.40 -13.71 -10.32
CA PRO A 22 0.86 -14.13 -8.98
C PRO A 22 0.19 -13.41 -7.80
N SER A 23 -0.91 -12.68 -7.99
CA SER A 23 -1.55 -11.87 -6.93
C SER A 23 -2.02 -12.70 -5.74
N ILE A 24 -2.38 -13.98 -5.96
CA ILE A 24 -2.89 -14.87 -4.89
C ILE A 24 -1.83 -15.09 -3.81
N ASN A 25 -0.58 -15.34 -4.19
CA ASN A 25 0.49 -15.52 -3.21
C ASN A 25 0.72 -14.23 -2.42
N LYS A 26 0.68 -13.07 -3.09
CA LYS A 26 0.78 -11.77 -2.41
C LYS A 26 -0.33 -11.54 -1.39
N VAL A 27 -1.55 -11.99 -1.68
CA VAL A 27 -2.70 -11.90 -0.76
C VAL A 27 -2.44 -12.65 0.55
N LEU A 28 -1.73 -13.78 0.48
CA LEU A 28 -1.49 -14.67 1.63
C LEU A 28 -0.07 -14.55 2.23
N GLU A 29 0.85 -13.86 1.58
CA GLU A 29 2.25 -13.74 2.03
C GLU A 29 2.56 -12.43 2.75
N ASN A 30 1.72 -11.40 2.59
CA ASN A 30 1.94 -10.07 3.16
C ASN A 30 1.53 -10.00 4.64
N SER A 31 2.23 -10.74 5.50
CA SER A 31 2.08 -10.60 6.95
C SER A 31 3.27 -9.84 7.54
N PHE A 32 3.02 -8.70 8.18
CA PHE A 32 4.02 -7.93 8.92
C PHE A 32 4.05 -8.31 10.41
N ILE A 33 3.06 -9.08 10.87
CA ILE A 33 2.98 -9.62 12.24
C ILE A 33 2.55 -11.08 12.15
N SER A 34 3.43 -11.99 12.58
CA SER A 34 3.24 -13.44 12.45
C SER A 34 2.08 -14.02 13.28
N ASP A 35 1.70 -13.35 14.36
CA ASP A 35 0.74 -13.87 15.34
C ASP A 35 -0.72 -13.62 14.95
N TYR A 36 -0.94 -12.91 13.85
CA TYR A 36 -2.28 -12.59 13.37
C TYR A 36 -2.65 -13.41 12.12
N PRO A 37 -3.95 -13.70 11.94
CA PRO A 37 -4.41 -14.47 10.78
C PRO A 37 -4.21 -13.70 9.48
N LEU A 38 -3.93 -14.41 8.38
CA LEU A 38 -3.84 -13.86 7.03
C LEU A 38 -5.21 -13.55 6.41
N GLY A 39 -6.28 -13.99 7.06
CA GLY A 39 -7.64 -13.77 6.62
C GLY A 39 -8.62 -14.70 7.31
N TYR A 40 -9.87 -14.57 6.93
CA TYR A 40 -10.99 -15.35 7.44
C TYR A 40 -11.74 -16.01 6.28
N VAL A 41 -12.33 -17.17 6.54
CA VAL A 41 -13.10 -17.94 5.56
C VAL A 41 -14.52 -18.21 6.06
N ILE A 42 -15.46 -18.29 5.14
CA ILE A 42 -16.79 -18.88 5.37
C ILE A 42 -16.78 -20.25 4.69
N THR A 43 -17.26 -21.26 5.41
CA THR A 43 -17.50 -22.60 4.86
C THR A 43 -18.99 -22.91 4.83
N ASN A 44 -19.41 -23.69 3.85
CA ASN A 44 -20.76 -24.28 3.82
C ASN A 44 -20.85 -25.52 4.73
N GLU A 45 -21.99 -26.16 4.77
CA GLU A 45 -22.26 -27.38 5.55
C GLU A 45 -21.31 -28.54 5.21
N ASN A 46 -20.85 -28.60 3.97
CA ASN A 46 -19.87 -29.59 3.48
C ASN A 46 -18.43 -29.19 3.78
N LYS A 47 -18.18 -28.17 4.62
CA LYS A 47 -16.86 -27.62 4.96
C LYS A 47 -16.07 -27.09 3.76
N THR A 48 -16.73 -26.80 2.64
CA THR A 48 -16.12 -26.18 1.46
C THR A 48 -16.08 -24.67 1.65
N ILE A 49 -14.96 -24.01 1.31
CA ILE A 49 -14.82 -22.57 1.36
C ILE A 49 -15.72 -21.93 0.30
N VAL A 50 -16.59 -21.01 0.73
CA VAL A 50 -17.53 -20.25 -0.09
C VAL A 50 -17.33 -18.74 0.06
N GLY A 51 -16.42 -18.32 0.92
CA GLY A 51 -16.05 -16.90 1.09
C GLY A 51 -14.68 -16.77 1.76
N PHE A 52 -14.00 -15.66 1.42
CA PHE A 52 -12.70 -15.27 1.97
C PHE A 52 -12.63 -13.75 2.13
N MET A 53 -11.96 -13.32 3.17
CA MET A 53 -11.55 -11.93 3.40
C MET A 53 -10.12 -11.94 3.91
N GLY A 54 -9.20 -11.31 3.17
CA GLY A 54 -7.81 -11.17 3.56
C GLY A 54 -7.58 -10.06 4.58
N THR A 55 -6.54 -10.21 5.38
CA THR A 55 -6.12 -9.24 6.40
C THR A 55 -4.62 -9.01 6.37
N ILE A 56 -4.21 -7.75 6.45
CA ILE A 56 -2.81 -7.35 6.60
C ILE A 56 -2.69 -6.60 7.92
N TYR A 57 -2.03 -7.23 8.89
CA TYR A 57 -1.79 -6.61 10.19
C TYR A 57 -0.45 -5.90 10.21
N SER A 58 -0.41 -4.75 10.86
CA SER A 58 0.81 -3.98 11.08
C SER A 58 0.80 -3.30 12.44
N LYS A 59 1.99 -3.06 12.99
CA LYS A 59 2.21 -2.26 14.19
C LYS A 59 2.60 -0.85 13.81
N ARG A 60 1.99 0.12 14.45
CA ARG A 60 2.28 1.53 14.25
C ARG A 60 2.58 2.18 15.58
N ASN A 61 3.67 2.93 15.66
CA ASN A 61 4.03 3.70 16.84
C ASN A 61 3.63 5.15 16.64
N PHE A 62 2.82 5.65 17.56
CA PHE A 62 2.42 7.05 17.61
C PHE A 62 2.50 7.55 19.03
N ASN A 63 3.19 8.67 19.25
CA ASN A 63 3.44 9.23 20.60
C ASN A 63 3.95 8.20 21.63
N ASN A 64 4.92 7.36 21.21
CA ASN A 64 5.49 6.27 22.03
C ASN A 64 4.49 5.16 22.44
N GLN A 65 3.32 5.13 21.83
CA GLN A 65 2.33 4.07 22.01
C GLN A 65 2.19 3.24 20.75
N GLU A 66 2.18 1.90 20.92
CA GLU A 66 2.00 0.96 19.81
C GLU A 66 0.51 0.72 19.57
N TYR A 67 0.11 0.77 18.28
CA TYR A 67 -1.23 0.51 17.81
C TYR A 67 -1.23 -0.60 16.76
N ILE A 68 -2.23 -1.45 16.82
CA ILE A 68 -2.45 -2.49 15.81
C ILE A 68 -3.40 -1.96 14.74
N TYR A 69 -2.97 -2.10 13.50
CA TYR A 69 -3.77 -1.82 12.30
C TYR A 69 -4.04 -3.11 11.55
N CYS A 70 -5.23 -3.24 11.03
CA CYS A 70 -5.62 -4.34 10.14
C CYS A 70 -6.23 -3.78 8.87
N ASN A 71 -5.56 -3.97 7.75
CA ASN A 71 -6.13 -3.67 6.44
C ASN A 71 -6.92 -4.88 5.94
N ILE A 72 -8.18 -4.65 5.60
CA ILE A 72 -9.10 -5.64 5.04
C ILE A 72 -8.98 -5.57 3.52
N HIS A 73 -8.77 -6.72 2.87
CA HIS A 73 -8.65 -6.80 1.43
C HIS A 73 -9.26 -8.09 0.87
N SER A 74 -9.34 -8.18 -0.45
CA SER A 74 -9.78 -9.41 -1.17
C SER A 74 -11.06 -10.03 -0.59
N TRP A 75 -12.05 -9.21 -0.28
CA TRP A 75 -13.33 -9.68 0.26
C TRP A 75 -14.18 -10.29 -0.84
N ILE A 76 -14.24 -11.60 -0.87
CA ILE A 76 -14.85 -12.42 -1.92
C ILE A 76 -15.79 -13.42 -1.28
N VAL A 77 -17.03 -13.48 -1.76
CA VAL A 77 -18.02 -14.46 -1.31
C VAL A 77 -18.82 -14.93 -2.51
N ASP A 78 -19.04 -16.22 -2.62
CA ASP A 78 -19.86 -16.83 -3.66
C ASP A 78 -21.29 -16.24 -3.62
N GLU A 79 -21.90 -16.10 -4.78
CA GLU A 79 -23.16 -15.34 -4.94
C GLU A 79 -24.26 -15.82 -4.02
N THR A 80 -24.45 -17.11 -3.88
CA THR A 80 -25.46 -17.75 -3.03
C THR A 80 -25.24 -17.51 -1.54
N TYR A 81 -24.03 -17.16 -1.13
CA TYR A 81 -23.63 -16.93 0.28
C TYR A 81 -23.41 -15.47 0.62
N ARG A 82 -23.64 -14.53 -0.31
CA ARG A 82 -23.36 -13.09 -0.10
C ARG A 82 -24.10 -12.49 1.08
N ILE A 83 -25.30 -12.98 1.40
CA ILE A 83 -26.06 -12.51 2.56
C ILE A 83 -25.30 -12.73 3.87
N ASN A 84 -24.45 -13.75 3.94
CA ASN A 84 -23.63 -14.10 5.10
C ASN A 84 -22.24 -13.45 5.06
N SER A 85 -21.93 -12.61 4.08
CA SER A 85 -20.60 -12.02 3.90
C SER A 85 -20.12 -11.24 5.13
N PHE A 86 -21.02 -10.62 5.89
CA PHE A 86 -20.69 -9.88 7.11
C PHE A 86 -20.04 -10.76 8.20
N LEU A 87 -20.26 -12.09 8.17
CA LEU A 87 -19.64 -13.02 9.11
C LEU A 87 -18.11 -13.01 9.03
N LEU A 88 -17.54 -12.66 7.87
CA LEU A 88 -16.09 -12.49 7.73
C LEU A 88 -15.55 -11.33 8.57
N LEU A 89 -16.35 -10.30 8.79
CA LEU A 89 -15.96 -9.13 9.57
C LEU A 89 -16.15 -9.33 11.08
N THR A 90 -17.04 -10.21 11.50
CA THR A 90 -17.40 -10.43 12.90
C THR A 90 -16.19 -10.64 13.83
N PRO A 91 -15.14 -11.40 13.47
CA PRO A 91 -13.99 -11.57 14.33
C PRO A 91 -13.19 -10.29 14.59
N LEU A 92 -13.37 -9.25 13.76
CA LEU A 92 -12.58 -8.02 13.80
C LEU A 92 -13.30 -6.85 14.48
N ILE A 93 -14.62 -6.75 14.33
CA ILE A 93 -15.37 -5.54 14.67
C ILE A 93 -15.35 -5.18 16.17
N ASN A 94 -15.17 -6.17 17.03
CA ASN A 94 -15.12 -6.01 18.49
C ASN A 94 -13.69 -5.92 19.04
N GLN A 95 -12.67 -5.96 18.18
CA GLN A 95 -11.29 -5.81 18.60
C GLN A 95 -10.94 -4.32 18.72
N ASN A 96 -10.09 -3.99 19.70
CA ASN A 96 -9.56 -2.63 19.86
C ASN A 96 -8.37 -2.40 18.92
N ILE A 97 -8.63 -2.49 17.61
CA ILE A 97 -7.66 -2.29 16.53
C ILE A 97 -8.22 -1.31 15.51
N THR A 98 -7.37 -0.62 14.79
CA THR A 98 -7.80 0.23 13.67
C THR A 98 -8.00 -0.64 12.43
N LEU A 99 -9.24 -0.67 11.93
CA LEU A 99 -9.59 -1.39 10.69
C LEU A 99 -9.58 -0.43 9.51
N THR A 100 -9.00 -0.83 8.39
CA THR A 100 -8.99 -0.07 7.14
C THR A 100 -9.40 -0.93 5.96
N ALA A 101 -10.10 -0.34 5.00
CA ALA A 101 -10.38 -0.92 3.68
C ALA A 101 -10.11 0.15 2.63
N PHE A 102 -9.02 0.01 1.88
CA PHE A 102 -8.53 1.06 0.96
C PHE A 102 -9.20 1.02 -0.42
N THR A 103 -9.73 -0.11 -0.82
CA THR A 103 -10.34 -0.27 -2.15
C THR A 103 -11.75 -0.89 -2.09
N PRO A 104 -12.63 -0.42 -1.18
CA PRO A 104 -13.94 -1.02 -1.06
C PRO A 104 -14.75 -0.78 -2.35
N VAL A 105 -15.40 -1.83 -2.85
CA VAL A 105 -16.39 -1.66 -3.92
C VAL A 105 -17.60 -0.91 -3.38
N LYS A 106 -18.31 -0.17 -4.22
CA LYS A 106 -19.41 0.69 -3.77
C LYS A 106 -20.47 -0.05 -2.93
N SER A 107 -20.79 -1.28 -3.30
CA SER A 107 -21.75 -2.11 -2.55
C SER A 107 -21.27 -2.48 -1.14
N LEU A 108 -19.96 -2.53 -0.92
CA LEU A 108 -19.38 -2.86 0.38
C LEU A 108 -19.36 -1.65 1.33
N ILE A 109 -19.27 -0.42 0.81
CA ILE A 109 -19.22 0.80 1.61
C ILE A 109 -20.44 0.86 2.56
N GLY A 110 -21.65 0.72 2.02
CA GLY A 110 -22.87 0.76 2.83
C GLY A 110 -22.97 -0.36 3.88
N LEU A 111 -22.33 -1.51 3.63
CA LEU A 111 -22.22 -2.57 4.64
C LEU A 111 -21.25 -2.16 5.75
N LEU A 112 -20.07 -1.64 5.40
CA LEU A 112 -19.05 -1.21 6.36
C LEU A 112 -19.55 -0.07 7.26
N GLU A 113 -20.32 0.88 6.69
CA GLU A 113 -20.93 1.98 7.45
C GLU A 113 -21.90 1.50 8.53
N LYS A 114 -22.63 0.39 8.30
CA LYS A 114 -23.48 -0.25 9.32
C LYS A 114 -22.67 -0.85 10.49
N PHE A 115 -21.36 -1.06 10.30
CA PHE A 115 -20.44 -1.51 11.32
C PHE A 115 -19.54 -0.38 11.85
N ASP A 116 -20.00 0.86 11.79
CA ASP A 116 -19.35 2.08 12.29
C ASP A 116 -18.03 2.42 11.57
N PHE A 117 -17.84 1.96 10.36
CA PHE A 117 -16.74 2.49 9.53
C PHE A 117 -17.10 3.88 9.03
N LYS A 118 -16.15 4.79 9.14
CA LYS A 118 -16.22 6.12 8.52
C LYS A 118 -15.64 6.07 7.12
N THR A 119 -16.37 6.60 6.15
CA THR A 119 -15.88 6.71 4.77
C THR A 119 -15.16 8.04 4.62
N ILE A 120 -13.89 7.99 4.20
CA ILE A 120 -13.08 9.16 3.88
C ILE A 120 -12.61 9.12 2.44
N LYS A 121 -12.23 10.27 1.89
CA LYS A 121 -11.68 10.37 0.54
C LYS A 121 -10.17 10.37 0.58
N ILE A 122 -9.55 9.67 -0.37
CA ILE A 122 -8.15 9.76 -0.69
C ILE A 122 -7.97 10.18 -2.15
N LYS A 123 -6.88 10.85 -2.43
CA LYS A 123 -6.51 11.26 -3.78
C LYS A 123 -5.48 10.28 -4.36
N HIS A 124 -5.66 9.92 -5.62
CA HIS A 124 -4.70 9.17 -6.41
C HIS A 124 -4.22 10.05 -7.56
N LYS A 125 -2.98 10.55 -7.44
CA LYS A 125 -2.35 11.40 -8.46
C LYS A 125 -1.45 10.53 -9.33
N ILE A 126 -1.58 10.70 -10.65
CA ILE A 126 -0.74 10.05 -11.66
C ILE A 126 -0.05 11.18 -12.40
N VAL A 127 1.27 11.07 -12.51
CA VAL A 127 2.13 12.04 -13.19
C VAL A 127 2.82 11.34 -14.35
N TYR A 128 2.85 12.01 -15.51
CA TYR A 128 3.57 11.57 -16.68
C TYR A 128 4.78 12.46 -16.95
N LEU A 129 5.95 11.86 -17.22
CA LEU A 129 7.15 12.56 -17.65
C LEU A 129 7.34 12.45 -19.16
N PHE A 130 7.39 13.60 -19.83
CA PHE A 130 7.86 13.66 -21.20
C PHE A 130 9.38 13.64 -21.24
N ASN A 131 9.93 12.71 -21.99
CA ASN A 131 11.39 12.54 -22.11
C ASN A 131 12.07 13.59 -23.02
N PHE A 132 11.33 14.51 -23.63
CA PHE A 132 11.86 15.40 -24.69
C PHE A 132 12.69 16.60 -24.21
N PHE A 133 12.63 16.96 -22.93
CA PHE A 133 13.31 18.16 -22.41
C PHE A 133 14.12 17.88 -21.14
N ILE A 134 14.92 16.83 -21.17
CA ILE A 134 15.61 16.37 -19.97
C ILE A 134 17.00 17.00 -19.90
N SER A 135 17.17 18.01 -19.07
CA SER A 135 18.49 18.31 -18.55
C SER A 135 18.84 17.30 -17.46
N LYS A 136 19.92 16.56 -17.64
CA LYS A 136 20.48 15.71 -16.57
C LYS A 136 20.91 16.63 -15.44
N ASN A 137 20.18 16.66 -14.35
CA ASN A 137 20.74 17.16 -13.11
C ASN A 137 21.63 16.06 -12.51
N ASN A 138 22.94 16.29 -12.50
CA ASN A 138 23.91 15.34 -11.98
C ASN A 138 24.10 15.46 -10.46
N ASP A 139 23.38 16.35 -9.77
CA ASP A 139 23.55 16.61 -8.34
C ASP A 139 22.90 15.57 -7.44
N TYR A 140 21.94 14.81 -7.97
CA TYR A 140 21.23 13.78 -7.22
C TYR A 140 21.56 12.38 -7.72
N ILE A 141 21.71 11.46 -6.77
CA ILE A 141 21.93 10.02 -7.02
C ILE A 141 20.71 9.26 -6.51
N VAL A 142 20.30 8.26 -7.28
CA VAL A 142 19.32 7.23 -6.85
C VAL A 142 20.11 5.99 -6.53
N GLU A 143 20.12 5.58 -5.26
CA GLU A 143 20.88 4.44 -4.76
C GLU A 143 19.95 3.34 -4.30
N LYS A 144 20.22 2.09 -4.75
CA LYS A 144 19.43 0.89 -4.42
C LYS A 144 20.22 -0.16 -3.66
N ASP A 145 21.54 0.04 -3.51
CA ASP A 145 22.34 -0.90 -2.76
C ASP A 145 21.88 -0.97 -1.31
N SER A 146 21.56 -2.18 -0.86
CA SER A 146 20.97 -2.42 0.46
C SER A 146 21.92 -2.06 1.60
N ALA A 147 23.22 -2.20 1.42
CA ALA A 147 24.21 -1.85 2.44
C ALA A 147 24.33 -0.33 2.57
N VAL A 148 24.31 0.38 1.45
CA VAL A 148 24.32 1.85 1.43
C VAL A 148 23.03 2.40 2.06
N ILE A 149 21.86 1.88 1.67
CA ILE A 149 20.58 2.29 2.23
C ILE A 149 20.61 2.14 3.76
N LYS A 150 20.93 0.94 4.27
CA LYS A 150 20.97 0.64 5.71
C LYS A 150 21.91 1.54 6.50
N LYS A 151 23.03 1.95 5.89
CA LYS A 151 24.01 2.83 6.53
C LYS A 151 23.54 4.30 6.57
N THR A 152 22.69 4.69 5.61
CA THR A 152 22.32 6.10 5.41
C THR A 152 21.06 6.47 6.16
N ILE A 153 20.06 5.57 6.21
CA ILE A 153 18.75 5.89 6.75
C ILE A 153 18.73 5.91 8.29
N ASN A 154 17.87 6.75 8.87
CA ASN A 154 17.68 6.83 10.32
C ASN A 154 16.93 5.62 10.88
N GLN A 155 16.82 5.52 12.19
CA GLN A 155 16.20 4.37 12.86
C GLN A 155 14.71 4.20 12.52
N THR A 156 13.97 5.27 12.28
CA THR A 156 12.55 5.22 11.91
C THR A 156 12.38 4.61 10.52
N ASP A 157 13.12 5.13 9.55
CA ASP A 157 13.14 4.62 8.17
C ASP A 157 13.69 3.19 8.12
N PHE A 158 14.65 2.87 8.97
CA PHE A 158 15.23 1.53 9.05
C PHE A 158 14.19 0.48 9.50
N LYS A 159 13.35 0.77 10.48
CA LYS A 159 12.25 -0.13 10.87
C LYS A 159 11.28 -0.38 9.72
N ILE A 160 10.94 0.66 8.95
CA ILE A 160 10.09 0.52 7.77
C ILE A 160 10.81 -0.31 6.70
N TYR A 161 12.09 -0.02 6.44
CA TYR A 161 12.91 -0.78 5.50
C TYR A 161 12.93 -2.28 5.84
N GLU A 162 13.12 -2.65 7.10
CA GLU A 162 13.15 -4.05 7.55
C GLU A 162 11.82 -4.77 7.28
N ASN A 163 10.70 -4.11 7.56
CA ASN A 163 9.38 -4.68 7.27
C ASN A 163 9.19 -4.99 5.77
N TYR A 164 9.79 -4.18 4.90
CA TYR A 164 9.68 -4.33 3.45
C TYR A 164 10.86 -5.06 2.82
N TYR A 165 11.90 -5.42 3.59
CA TYR A 165 13.17 -5.95 3.04
C TYR A 165 12.97 -7.19 2.16
N LYS A 166 12.19 -8.16 2.61
CA LYS A 166 11.93 -9.42 1.89
C LYS A 166 10.83 -9.30 0.82
N LEU A 167 10.10 -8.20 0.80
CA LEU A 167 8.99 -8.01 -0.10
C LEU A 167 9.47 -7.46 -1.45
N PRO A 168 8.79 -7.78 -2.57
CA PRO A 168 9.22 -7.46 -3.94
C PRO A 168 8.97 -5.99 -4.30
N TYR A 169 9.27 -5.07 -3.37
CA TYR A 169 9.18 -3.63 -3.59
C TYR A 169 10.53 -3.03 -3.87
N GLU A 170 10.54 -1.97 -4.68
CA GLU A 170 11.70 -1.14 -4.88
C GLU A 170 11.94 -0.32 -3.60
N LYS A 171 13.15 -0.38 -3.08
CA LYS A 171 13.63 0.38 -1.93
C LYS A 171 14.86 1.14 -2.38
N PHE A 172 14.83 2.45 -2.26
CA PHE A 172 15.94 3.29 -2.71
C PHE A 172 16.01 4.58 -1.90
N ILE A 173 17.16 5.19 -1.93
CA ILE A 173 17.37 6.54 -1.41
C ILE A 173 17.76 7.48 -2.54
N ILE A 174 17.36 8.75 -2.37
CA ILE A 174 17.77 9.86 -3.20
C ILE A 174 18.67 10.72 -2.33
N THR A 175 19.93 10.91 -2.75
CA THR A 175 20.91 11.72 -2.02
C THR A 175 21.46 12.82 -2.92
N ASN A 176 21.82 13.94 -2.30
CA ASN A 176 22.54 15.00 -3.00
C ASN A 176 24.04 14.69 -2.95
N LYS A 177 24.78 14.81 -4.07
CA LYS A 177 26.22 14.56 -4.14
C LYS A 177 27.06 15.49 -3.26
N THR A 178 26.58 16.72 -3.10
CA THR A 178 27.28 17.75 -2.30
C THR A 178 26.97 17.65 -0.82
N ASP A 179 25.85 17.00 -0.44
CA ASP A 179 25.44 16.80 0.95
C ASP A 179 24.80 15.42 1.12
N SER A 180 25.63 14.42 1.31
CA SER A 180 25.19 13.03 1.51
C SER A 180 24.51 12.77 2.86
N SER A 181 24.53 13.75 3.78
CA SER A 181 23.80 13.64 5.05
C SER A 181 22.30 13.78 4.87
N LYS A 182 21.86 14.43 3.80
CA LYS A 182 20.45 14.56 3.42
C LYS A 182 20.06 13.46 2.45
N TYR A 183 19.03 12.73 2.81
CA TYR A 183 18.48 11.69 1.97
C TYR A 183 16.95 11.71 1.99
N ILE A 184 16.35 11.16 0.95
CA ILE A 184 14.94 10.83 0.88
C ILE A 184 14.83 9.33 0.67
N PHE A 185 14.33 8.59 1.64
CA PHE A 185 14.07 7.16 1.50
C PHE A 185 12.70 6.93 0.89
N VAL A 186 12.63 6.04 -0.09
CA VAL A 186 11.42 5.75 -0.86
C VAL A 186 11.18 4.24 -0.93
N ILE A 187 9.92 3.84 -0.72
CA ILE A 187 9.42 2.51 -1.06
C ILE A 187 8.39 2.65 -2.17
N ALA A 188 8.55 1.85 -3.21
CA ALA A 188 7.69 1.92 -4.38
C ALA A 188 7.42 0.52 -4.97
N SER A 189 6.37 0.37 -5.78
CA SER A 189 6.23 -0.79 -6.66
C SER A 189 6.30 -0.39 -8.11
N ARG A 190 6.91 -1.25 -8.91
CA ARG A 190 6.92 -1.10 -10.35
C ARG A 190 5.86 -2.01 -10.94
N VAL A 191 4.83 -1.40 -11.52
CA VAL A 191 3.68 -2.11 -12.10
C VAL A 191 3.50 -1.78 -13.57
N LYS A 192 2.92 -2.72 -14.32
CA LYS A 192 2.56 -2.50 -15.72
C LYS A 192 1.05 -2.29 -15.82
N LYS A 193 0.62 -1.06 -16.11
CA LYS A 193 -0.81 -0.72 -16.29
C LYS A 193 -1.07 -0.35 -17.74
N LYS A 194 -1.95 -1.11 -18.42
CA LYS A 194 -2.28 -0.90 -19.87
C LYS A 194 -1.04 -0.81 -20.78
N GLY A 195 -0.03 -1.64 -20.52
CA GLY A 195 1.22 -1.63 -21.28
C GLY A 195 2.27 -0.61 -20.82
N LEU A 196 1.91 0.32 -19.94
CA LEU A 196 2.80 1.39 -19.43
C LEU A 196 3.46 0.98 -18.12
N ASN A 197 4.74 1.27 -17.98
CA ASN A 197 5.47 1.07 -16.73
C ASN A 197 5.21 2.25 -15.79
N VAL A 198 4.69 1.97 -14.61
CA VAL A 198 4.34 2.96 -13.58
C VAL A 198 5.11 2.65 -12.31
N LEU A 199 5.70 3.65 -11.68
CA LEU A 199 6.26 3.58 -10.33
C LEU A 199 5.24 4.14 -9.33
N ASN A 200 4.63 3.26 -8.55
CA ASN A 200 3.73 3.65 -7.48
C ASN A 200 4.55 3.95 -6.22
N LEU A 201 4.48 5.17 -5.72
CA LEU A 201 5.19 5.59 -4.52
C LEU A 201 4.30 5.33 -3.29
N PHE A 202 4.80 4.55 -2.32
CA PHE A 202 4.06 4.21 -1.10
C PHE A 202 4.57 4.94 0.12
N TYR A 203 5.87 5.04 0.23
CA TYR A 203 6.53 5.71 1.32
C TYR A 203 7.59 6.67 0.81
N ILE A 204 7.64 7.84 1.40
CA ILE A 204 8.62 8.88 1.14
C ILE A 204 8.92 9.52 2.50
N SER A 205 10.15 9.35 2.99
CA SER A 205 10.54 9.79 4.34
C SER A 205 10.42 11.30 4.54
N ASN A 206 10.56 12.08 3.47
CA ASN A 206 10.40 13.52 3.46
C ASN A 206 9.66 13.95 2.19
N SER A 207 8.32 13.97 2.24
CA SER A 207 7.49 14.33 1.09
C SER A 207 7.60 15.80 0.69
N ALA A 208 7.88 16.69 1.64
CA ALA A 208 8.07 18.11 1.36
C ALA A 208 9.35 18.34 0.53
N GLU A 209 10.48 17.78 0.96
CA GLU A 209 11.73 17.84 0.22
C GLU A 209 11.65 17.14 -1.14
N PHE A 210 10.93 16.01 -1.19
CA PHE A 210 10.67 15.30 -2.44
C PHE A 210 9.90 16.19 -3.43
N LYS A 211 8.85 16.85 -2.98
CA LYS A 211 8.02 17.75 -3.77
C LYS A 211 8.82 18.96 -4.27
N GLU A 212 9.59 19.60 -3.38
CA GLU A 212 10.40 20.79 -3.68
C GLU A 212 11.50 20.49 -4.73
N ASN A 213 12.15 19.34 -4.61
CA ASN A 213 13.26 18.97 -5.49
C ASN A 213 12.86 18.04 -6.63
N TRP A 214 11.56 17.79 -6.86
CA TRP A 214 11.04 16.87 -7.88
C TRP A 214 11.71 17.06 -9.25
N ASP A 215 11.82 18.30 -9.71
CA ASP A 215 12.40 18.62 -11.01
C ASP A 215 13.88 18.28 -11.13
N LYS A 216 14.60 18.18 -10.02
CA LYS A 216 16.03 17.87 -10.00
C LYS A 216 16.33 16.38 -10.13
N PHE A 217 15.47 15.50 -9.61
CA PHE A 217 15.77 14.06 -9.59
C PHE A 217 14.72 13.18 -10.32
N LYS A 218 13.58 13.71 -10.75
CA LYS A 218 12.53 12.93 -11.43
C LYS A 218 13.06 12.07 -12.58
N PHE A 219 14.02 12.57 -13.34
CA PHE A 219 14.62 11.86 -14.47
C PHE A 219 15.60 10.79 -14.05
N ASN A 220 16.32 11.00 -12.94
CA ASN A 220 17.23 9.98 -12.39
C ASN A 220 16.39 8.76 -11.95
N ILE A 221 15.25 8.98 -11.28
CA ILE A 221 14.32 7.91 -10.91
C ILE A 221 13.73 7.26 -12.16
N SER A 222 13.23 8.07 -13.11
CA SER A 222 12.64 7.57 -14.36
C SER A 222 13.61 6.64 -15.11
N LYS A 223 14.86 7.05 -15.25
CA LYS A 223 15.91 6.29 -15.92
C LYS A 223 16.25 5.00 -15.15
N GLU A 224 16.42 5.10 -13.84
CA GLU A 224 16.82 3.98 -12.99
C GLU A 224 15.78 2.87 -13.00
N PHE A 225 14.49 3.22 -12.93
CA PHE A 225 13.39 2.24 -12.92
C PHE A 225 12.77 1.98 -14.30
N LYS A 226 13.23 2.66 -15.36
CA LYS A 226 12.69 2.57 -16.73
C LYS A 226 11.17 2.82 -16.76
N VAL A 227 10.74 3.91 -16.11
CA VAL A 227 9.34 4.32 -16.01
C VAL A 227 9.16 5.74 -16.51
N ASN A 228 8.00 6.02 -17.13
CA ASN A 228 7.58 7.37 -17.52
C ASN A 228 6.37 7.86 -16.72
N PHE A 229 5.80 6.98 -15.92
CA PHE A 229 4.65 7.29 -15.09
C PHE A 229 4.98 7.08 -13.63
N PHE A 230 4.52 8.00 -12.81
CA PHE A 230 4.58 7.93 -11.37
C PHE A 230 3.18 8.05 -10.81
N SER A 231 2.91 7.39 -9.71
CA SER A 231 1.64 7.56 -9.01
C SER A 231 1.81 7.50 -7.50
N GLN A 232 0.92 8.19 -6.80
CA GLN A 232 0.86 8.20 -5.35
C GLN A 232 -0.59 8.29 -4.89
N TYR A 233 -0.91 7.57 -3.81
CA TYR A 233 -2.11 7.78 -3.02
C TYR A 233 -1.77 8.65 -1.80
N PHE A 234 -2.62 9.63 -1.47
CA PHE A 234 -2.42 10.51 -0.33
C PHE A 234 -3.76 11.00 0.20
N PHE A 235 -3.82 11.28 1.51
CA PHE A 235 -5.05 11.69 2.20
C PHE A 235 -5.33 13.19 2.04
N ASP A 236 -4.30 14.00 2.02
CA ASP A 236 -4.40 15.45 1.84
C ASP A 236 -3.26 15.99 0.97
N ASP A 237 -3.38 17.24 0.53
CA ASP A 237 -2.43 17.85 -0.41
C ASP A 237 -1.04 18.13 0.22
N ILE A 238 -0.95 18.15 1.56
CA ILE A 238 0.31 18.33 2.28
C ILE A 238 1.20 17.10 2.10
N HIS A 239 0.59 15.91 2.03
CA HIS A 239 1.31 14.64 1.85
C HIS A 239 1.51 14.26 0.37
N SER A 240 1.10 15.12 -0.58
CA SER A 240 1.41 14.91 -2.00
C SER A 240 2.91 15.09 -2.24
N ALA A 241 3.54 14.05 -2.78
CA ALA A 241 4.94 14.10 -3.19
C ALA A 241 5.18 14.88 -4.49
N PHE A 242 4.12 15.20 -5.23
CA PHE A 242 4.24 15.85 -6.53
C PHE A 242 3.83 17.32 -6.46
N PRO A 243 4.55 18.22 -7.17
CA PRO A 243 4.14 19.60 -7.34
C PRO A 243 2.72 19.74 -7.89
N ASP A 244 2.03 20.82 -7.56
CA ASP A 244 0.63 21.02 -7.95
C ASP A 244 0.50 21.41 -9.42
N ASN A 245 1.51 22.09 -9.98
CA ASN A 245 1.57 22.67 -11.33
C ASN A 245 2.13 21.70 -12.39
N ILE A 246 2.15 20.39 -12.16
CA ILE A 246 2.63 19.45 -13.19
C ILE A 246 1.64 19.42 -14.35
N PHE A 247 2.10 19.82 -15.52
CA PHE A 247 1.30 19.97 -16.75
C PHE A 247 0.56 18.68 -17.16
N LEU A 248 1.17 17.53 -16.96
CA LEU A 248 0.57 16.24 -17.26
C LEU A 248 0.35 15.41 -16.00
N SER A 249 -0.63 15.76 -15.26
CA SER A 249 -1.08 14.98 -14.11
C SER A 249 -2.59 14.75 -14.14
N LYS A 250 -3.01 13.64 -13.56
CA LYS A 250 -4.42 13.31 -13.34
C LYS A 250 -4.63 12.89 -11.91
N THR A 251 -5.53 13.57 -11.23
CA THR A 251 -5.96 13.20 -9.88
C THR A 251 -7.35 12.59 -9.91
N LYS A 252 -7.54 11.51 -9.18
CA LYS A 252 -8.84 10.86 -8.96
C LYS A 252 -9.09 10.71 -7.48
N GLU A 253 -10.31 10.91 -7.05
CA GLU A 253 -10.73 10.56 -5.69
C GLU A 253 -11.12 9.09 -5.59
N LYS A 254 -10.78 8.48 -4.47
CA LYS A 254 -11.20 7.13 -4.07
C LYS A 254 -11.72 7.17 -2.63
N HIS A 255 -12.52 6.19 -2.27
CA HIS A 255 -13.03 6.04 -0.91
C HIS A 255 -12.21 5.02 -0.14
N VAL A 256 -11.99 5.31 1.13
CA VAL A 256 -11.41 4.41 2.12
C VAL A 256 -12.37 4.34 3.29
N CYS A 257 -12.65 3.16 3.78
CA CYS A 257 -13.45 2.95 4.98
C CYS A 257 -12.54 2.65 6.16
N ILE A 258 -12.78 3.31 7.32
CA ILE A 258 -11.92 3.21 8.50
C ILE A 258 -12.78 3.12 9.75
N LYS A 259 -12.42 2.21 10.66
CA LYS A 259 -13.03 2.07 11.97
C LYS A 259 -11.96 2.18 13.06
N ASN A 260 -12.33 2.74 14.22
CA ASN A 260 -11.46 2.94 15.40
C ASN A 260 -10.20 3.77 15.10
N ILE A 261 -10.34 4.79 14.24
CA ILE A 261 -9.24 5.73 14.01
C ILE A 261 -9.08 6.66 15.22
N LEU A 262 -7.87 6.82 15.69
CA LEU A 262 -7.53 7.84 16.67
C LEU A 262 -7.45 9.20 15.98
N SER A 263 -8.02 10.22 16.61
CA SER A 263 -8.23 11.56 16.03
C SER A 263 -6.98 12.28 15.55
N ASN A 264 -5.79 11.83 15.93
CA ASN A 264 -4.51 12.50 15.67
C ASN A 264 -3.52 11.65 14.86
N ILE A 265 -3.94 10.53 14.27
CA ILE A 265 -3.03 9.66 13.52
C ILE A 265 -3.10 10.01 12.04
N ASN A 266 -1.94 10.36 11.47
CA ASN A 266 -1.78 10.45 10.03
C ASN A 266 -1.90 9.05 9.42
N LEU A 267 -2.95 8.86 8.63
CA LEU A 267 -3.11 7.65 7.84
C LEU A 267 -2.14 7.72 6.67
N ASP A 268 -1.42 6.64 6.48
CA ASP A 268 -0.64 6.39 5.28
C ASP A 268 -1.13 5.11 4.60
N ILE A 269 -0.66 4.84 3.41
CA ILE A 269 -1.01 3.65 2.64
C ILE A 269 -0.05 2.49 2.86
N LEU A 270 0.95 2.65 3.74
CA LEU A 270 1.84 1.56 4.12
C LEU A 270 1.03 0.42 4.73
N TYR A 271 1.48 -0.79 4.49
CA TYR A 271 0.85 -2.01 4.99
C TYR A 271 -0.60 -2.19 4.53
N SER A 272 -0.93 -1.71 3.32
CA SER A 272 -2.24 -1.87 2.70
C SER A 272 -2.18 -2.71 1.43
N ASP A 273 -3.35 -3.12 0.95
CA ASP A 273 -3.54 -3.82 -0.31
C ASP A 273 -3.39 -2.93 -1.57
N LEU A 274 -3.22 -1.61 -1.38
CA LEU A 274 -2.91 -0.69 -2.49
C LEU A 274 -1.55 -0.98 -3.13
N ILE A 275 -0.80 -1.85 -2.50
CA ILE A 275 0.48 -2.35 -2.96
C ILE A 275 0.20 -3.49 -3.96
N GLU A 276 -0.31 -3.14 -5.12
CA GLU A 276 -0.52 -4.07 -6.23
C GLU A 276 0.72 -4.20 -7.14
#